data_f5b6f234c804d47458ebb7e9e6da3176
#
_entry.id   f5b6f234c804d47458ebb7e9e6da3176
#
_cell.length_a   1.000
_cell.length_b   1.000
_cell.length_c   1.000
_cell.angle_alpha   90.00
_cell.angle_beta   90.00
_cell.angle_gamma   90.00
#
_symmetry.space_group_name_H-M   'P 1'
#
loop_
_entity.id
_entity.type
_entity.pdbx_description
1 polymer ?
#
loop_
_entity_poly.entity_id
_entity_poly.type
_entity_poly.pdbx_seq_one_letter_code
_entity_poly.pdbx_strand_id
1 'polypeptide(L)'
;MKGRTMTKITAEHLARSAIVYVRQSTSYQVANNLESQRRQYGLVERGHQLGWSDVQVIDDDLGRSGGGIARPGFEKLLAAICEGRVGAVLSIEASRLARNGRDWHTLLEFCGLVGTLIVDEDGVYEPRSPNDRLLLGMKGTMSEMELSIFRQRSTEAIKQKARRGELIRTVAVGYLKTDDDRIEKDADRRVQDSMALAFHKFEELQSVRQVLVWMRREQILLPAVVYSDGRQSIEWKSPVYRSLHHILTNPVYAGAYAFGRRSARVKIENGRKRSQPASQLE
;
A
#
# COMPACT_ATOMS: atom_id res chain seq x y z
N MET A 1 -11.14 -14.18 34.78
CA MET A 1 -10.43 -14.86 33.65
C MET A 1 -8.92 -14.95 33.81
N LYS A 2 -8.31 -14.64 34.96
CA LYS A 2 -6.85 -14.67 35.19
C LYS A 2 -6.21 -16.08 35.35
N GLY A 3 -6.97 -17.13 35.61
CA GLY A 3 -6.41 -18.45 35.96
C GLY A 3 -6.04 -19.39 34.80
N ARG A 4 -6.52 -19.15 33.57
CA ARG A 4 -6.28 -20.05 32.42
C ARG A 4 -5.00 -19.74 31.63
N THR A 5 -4.42 -18.57 31.82
CA THR A 5 -3.26 -18.08 31.05
C THR A 5 -1.94 -18.68 31.58
N MET A 6 -1.82 -18.90 32.90
CA MET A 6 -0.59 -19.43 33.51
C MET A 6 -0.36 -20.93 33.30
N THR A 7 -1.40 -21.71 32.96
CA THR A 7 -1.28 -23.17 32.81
C THR A 7 -0.59 -23.60 31.51
N LYS A 8 -0.47 -22.74 30.50
CA LYS A 8 0.17 -23.06 29.21
C LYS A 8 1.69 -22.75 29.20
N ILE A 9 2.14 -21.83 30.05
CA ILE A 9 3.54 -21.46 30.14
C ILE A 9 4.23 -22.47 31.07
N THR A 10 5.17 -23.23 30.54
CA THR A 10 5.93 -24.24 31.27
C THR A 10 7.35 -23.73 31.55
N ALA A 11 8.06 -24.41 32.46
CA ALA A 11 9.46 -24.11 32.73
C ALA A 11 10.35 -24.23 31.47
N GLU A 12 10.00 -25.15 30.56
CA GLU A 12 10.70 -25.30 29.28
C GLU A 12 10.53 -24.06 28.37
N HIS A 13 9.36 -23.40 28.37
CA HIS A 13 9.16 -22.16 27.65
C HIS A 13 9.98 -21.01 28.28
N LEU A 14 10.02 -20.94 29.61
CA LEU A 14 10.72 -19.89 30.36
C LEU A 14 12.25 -20.03 30.30
N ALA A 15 12.77 -21.24 30.06
CA ALA A 15 14.19 -21.49 29.85
C ALA A 15 14.71 -20.95 28.51
N ARG A 16 13.81 -20.63 27.58
CA ARG A 16 14.11 -20.04 26.27
C ARG A 16 13.76 -18.55 26.28
N SER A 17 14.25 -17.76 25.30
CA SER A 17 13.94 -16.34 25.21
C SER A 17 12.49 -16.10 24.76
N ALA A 18 11.92 -14.95 25.14
CA ALA A 18 10.71 -14.43 24.50
C ALA A 18 11.10 -13.36 23.46
N ILE A 19 10.39 -13.32 22.35
CA ILE A 19 10.61 -12.33 21.30
C ILE A 19 9.39 -11.46 21.14
N VAL A 20 9.54 -10.15 21.30
CA VAL A 20 8.55 -9.15 20.92
C VAL A 20 8.80 -8.74 19.47
N TYR A 21 7.85 -9.06 18.59
CA TYR A 21 7.95 -8.68 17.19
C TYR A 21 7.16 -7.41 16.89
N VAL A 22 7.90 -6.34 16.59
CA VAL A 22 7.35 -4.99 16.35
C VAL A 22 7.25 -4.73 14.85
N ARG A 23 6.08 -4.30 14.39
CA ARG A 23 5.83 -4.01 12.98
C ARG A 23 4.94 -2.80 12.77
N GLN A 24 5.35 -1.90 11.88
CA GLN A 24 4.49 -0.83 11.33
C GLN A 24 4.63 -0.76 9.81
N SER A 25 3.50 -0.56 9.13
CA SER A 25 3.40 -0.78 7.68
C SER A 25 3.97 0.36 6.83
N THR A 26 4.10 1.58 7.35
CA THR A 26 4.57 2.75 6.59
C THR A 26 5.48 3.64 7.41
N SER A 27 6.42 4.32 6.73
CA SER A 27 7.29 5.33 7.35
C SER A 27 6.47 6.46 8.00
N TYR A 28 5.32 6.79 7.44
CA TYR A 28 4.39 7.76 8.03
C TYR A 28 3.81 7.28 9.37
N GLN A 29 3.44 6.01 9.48
CA GLN A 29 2.98 5.43 10.75
C GLN A 29 4.09 5.40 11.79
N VAL A 30 5.33 5.10 11.38
CA VAL A 30 6.51 5.14 12.27
C VAL A 30 6.69 6.55 12.84
N ALA A 31 6.57 7.59 12.03
CA ALA A 31 6.76 8.97 12.45
C ALA A 31 5.58 9.53 13.28
N ASN A 32 4.34 9.10 13.01
CA ASN A 32 3.14 9.74 13.56
C ASN A 32 2.34 8.88 14.55
N ASN A 33 2.65 7.58 14.69
CA ASN A 33 1.94 6.69 15.60
C ASN A 33 2.84 6.16 16.72
N LEU A 34 3.41 7.09 17.48
CA LEU A 34 4.31 6.80 18.60
C LEU A 34 3.63 6.01 19.73
N GLU A 35 2.32 6.20 19.93
CA GLU A 35 1.57 5.48 20.94
C GLU A 35 1.47 3.98 20.62
N SER A 36 1.23 3.64 19.36
CA SER A 36 1.24 2.24 18.90
C SER A 36 2.62 1.60 19.07
N GLN A 37 3.70 2.36 18.83
CA GLN A 37 5.05 1.86 19.10
C GLN A 37 5.26 1.63 20.59
N ARG A 38 4.94 2.60 21.44
CA ARG A 38 5.06 2.45 22.91
C ARG A 38 4.29 1.24 23.43
N ARG A 39 3.10 0.99 22.93
CA ARG A 39 2.34 -0.23 23.26
C ARG A 39 3.06 -1.50 22.84
N GLN A 40 3.65 -1.53 21.65
CA GLN A 40 4.40 -2.70 21.18
C GLN A 40 5.67 -2.94 22.00
N TYR A 41 6.43 -1.89 22.32
CA TYR A 41 7.60 -2.02 23.20
C TYR A 41 7.20 -2.34 24.65
N GLY A 42 6.02 -1.91 25.11
CA GLY A 42 5.45 -2.28 26.41
C GLY A 42 5.20 -3.79 26.57
N LEU A 43 5.18 -4.56 25.48
CA LEU A 43 5.10 -6.03 25.54
C LEU A 43 6.34 -6.68 26.15
N VAL A 44 7.49 -5.99 26.18
CA VAL A 44 8.70 -6.45 26.89
C VAL A 44 8.38 -6.62 28.36
N GLU A 45 7.79 -5.62 28.98
CA GLU A 45 7.36 -5.67 30.39
C GLU A 45 6.32 -6.79 30.61
N ARG A 46 5.40 -6.96 29.64
CA ARG A 46 4.46 -8.08 29.67
C ARG A 46 5.15 -9.44 29.63
N GLY A 47 6.22 -9.59 28.85
CA GLY A 47 7.05 -10.81 28.81
C GLY A 47 7.66 -11.09 30.18
N HIS A 48 8.25 -10.11 30.82
CA HIS A 48 8.81 -10.24 32.18
C HIS A 48 7.75 -10.59 33.22
N GLN A 49 6.56 -9.96 33.17
CA GLN A 49 5.42 -10.28 34.04
C GLN A 49 4.92 -11.71 33.88
N LEU A 50 5.07 -12.31 32.69
CA LEU A 50 4.72 -13.70 32.42
C LEU A 50 5.82 -14.69 32.84
N GLY A 51 6.98 -14.21 33.28
CA GLY A 51 8.07 -14.98 33.87
C GLY A 51 9.33 -15.15 33.00
N TRP A 52 9.37 -14.57 31.79
CA TRP A 52 10.60 -14.61 30.99
C TRP A 52 11.67 -13.67 31.52
N SER A 53 12.89 -14.20 31.74
CA SER A 53 14.04 -13.38 32.11
C SER A 53 14.69 -12.70 30.90
N ASP A 54 14.69 -13.38 29.74
CA ASP A 54 15.25 -12.87 28.48
C ASP A 54 14.13 -12.54 27.52
N VAL A 55 13.92 -11.23 27.26
CA VAL A 55 12.94 -10.72 26.32
C VAL A 55 13.64 -9.85 25.29
N GLN A 56 13.65 -10.30 24.04
CA GLN A 56 14.30 -9.64 22.92
C GLN A 56 13.25 -8.92 22.05
N VAL A 57 13.66 -7.84 21.37
CA VAL A 57 12.82 -7.09 20.44
C VAL A 57 13.37 -7.24 19.03
N ILE A 58 12.49 -7.58 18.08
CA ILE A 58 12.78 -7.56 16.65
C ILE A 58 11.91 -6.47 16.01
N ASP A 59 12.53 -5.42 15.52
CA ASP A 59 11.89 -4.25 14.93
C ASP A 59 12.45 -3.87 13.54
N ASP A 60 13.27 -4.73 12.95
CA ASP A 60 13.91 -4.55 11.62
C ASP A 60 12.90 -4.32 10.47
N ASP A 61 11.62 -4.63 10.68
CA ASP A 61 10.55 -4.48 9.69
C ASP A 61 9.73 -3.20 9.85
N LEU A 62 10.14 -2.27 10.73
CA LEU A 62 9.50 -0.97 10.89
C LEU A 62 9.57 -0.13 9.60
N GLY A 63 8.44 0.45 9.23
CA GLY A 63 8.34 1.34 8.05
C GLY A 63 8.44 0.65 6.69
N ARG A 64 8.57 -0.68 6.66
CA ARG A 64 8.66 -1.45 5.41
C ARG A 64 7.26 -1.83 4.93
N SER A 65 6.72 -1.06 3.97
CA SER A 65 5.44 -1.34 3.32
C SER A 65 5.63 -1.96 1.93
N GLY A 66 4.74 -2.88 1.56
CA GLY A 66 4.62 -3.39 0.20
C GLY A 66 4.86 -4.89 0.05
N GLY A 67 4.08 -5.51 -0.85
CA GLY A 67 4.27 -6.93 -1.20
C GLY A 67 5.53 -7.09 -2.05
N GLY A 68 6.45 -7.93 -1.61
CA GLY A 68 7.69 -8.26 -2.34
C GLY A 68 8.96 -7.61 -1.79
N ILE A 69 8.91 -6.90 -0.67
CA ILE A 69 10.11 -6.39 0.01
C ILE A 69 10.59 -7.45 1.01
N ALA A 70 11.91 -7.68 1.05
CA ALA A 70 12.56 -8.54 2.03
C ALA A 70 12.14 -8.15 3.47
N ARG A 71 11.94 -9.16 4.31
CA ARG A 71 11.50 -9.00 5.71
C ARG A 71 12.56 -9.58 6.65
N PRO A 72 13.69 -8.88 6.82
CA PRO A 72 14.79 -9.41 7.64
C PRO A 72 14.36 -9.70 9.08
N GLY A 73 13.44 -8.89 9.65
CA GLY A 73 12.93 -9.13 11.00
C GLY A 73 12.08 -10.40 11.08
N PHE A 74 11.20 -10.65 10.12
CA PHE A 74 10.41 -11.89 10.10
C PHE A 74 11.27 -13.12 9.82
N GLU A 75 12.26 -13.00 8.94
CA GLU A 75 13.22 -14.07 8.65
C GLU A 75 14.08 -14.41 9.89
N LYS A 76 14.54 -13.39 10.62
CA LYS A 76 15.23 -13.56 11.91
C LYS A 76 14.35 -14.27 12.93
N LEU A 77 13.08 -13.87 13.04
CA LEU A 77 12.12 -14.48 13.95
C LEU A 77 11.94 -15.98 13.62
N LEU A 78 11.70 -16.31 12.35
CA LEU A 78 11.55 -17.71 11.93
C LEU A 78 12.82 -18.53 12.18
N ALA A 79 14.00 -17.97 11.88
CA ALA A 79 15.27 -18.64 12.14
C ALA A 79 15.46 -18.94 13.64
N ALA A 80 15.22 -17.95 14.51
CA ALA A 80 15.32 -18.13 15.96
C ALA A 80 14.33 -19.17 16.50
N ILE A 81 13.10 -19.24 15.95
CA ILE A 81 12.13 -20.27 16.29
C ILE A 81 12.64 -21.65 15.86
N CYS A 82 13.09 -21.80 14.60
CA CYS A 82 13.59 -23.08 14.07
C CYS A 82 14.79 -23.61 14.83
N GLU A 83 15.65 -22.72 15.35
CA GLU A 83 16.79 -23.08 16.22
C GLU A 83 16.39 -23.50 17.65
N GLY A 84 15.09 -23.46 17.98
CA GLY A 84 14.58 -23.84 19.29
C GLY A 84 14.88 -22.87 20.42
N ARG A 85 15.38 -21.67 20.11
CA ARG A 85 15.78 -20.66 21.10
C ARG A 85 14.61 -19.85 21.67
N VAL A 86 13.42 -19.92 21.05
CA VAL A 86 12.28 -19.07 21.36
C VAL A 86 11.21 -19.85 22.13
N GLY A 87 10.89 -19.41 23.34
CA GLY A 87 9.79 -19.93 24.17
C GLY A 87 8.44 -19.29 23.84
N ALA A 88 8.45 -18.00 23.51
CA ALA A 88 7.22 -17.31 23.08
C ALA A 88 7.50 -16.17 22.09
N VAL A 89 6.52 -15.91 21.22
CA VAL A 89 6.47 -14.71 20.38
C VAL A 89 5.34 -13.82 20.87
N LEU A 90 5.64 -12.56 21.18
CA LEU A 90 4.70 -11.59 21.69
C LEU A 90 4.37 -10.55 20.61
N SER A 91 3.09 -10.22 20.49
CA SER A 91 2.60 -9.10 19.67
C SER A 91 1.35 -8.50 20.30
N ILE A 92 0.96 -7.28 19.91
CA ILE A 92 -0.32 -6.70 20.37
C ILE A 92 -1.49 -7.59 19.93
N GLU A 93 -1.44 -8.06 18.71
CA GLU A 93 -2.44 -8.94 18.11
C GLU A 93 -1.72 -10.01 17.28
N ALA A 94 -2.04 -11.29 17.54
CA ALA A 94 -1.36 -12.41 16.89
C ALA A 94 -1.43 -12.34 15.37
N SER A 95 -2.55 -11.92 14.80
CA SER A 95 -2.75 -11.78 13.35
C SER A 95 -1.78 -10.79 12.68
N ARG A 96 -1.20 -9.87 13.46
CA ARG A 96 -0.23 -8.87 12.96
C ARG A 96 1.19 -9.40 12.83
N LEU A 97 1.48 -10.59 13.32
CA LEU A 97 2.79 -11.25 13.17
C LEU A 97 3.12 -11.54 11.69
N ALA A 98 2.10 -11.81 10.88
CA ALA A 98 2.27 -12.07 9.46
C ALA A 98 1.61 -10.98 8.58
N ARG A 99 1.95 -10.92 7.29
CA ARG A 99 1.35 -10.01 6.30
C ARG A 99 0.34 -10.68 5.39
N ASN A 100 0.41 -11.99 5.29
CA ASN A 100 -0.44 -12.79 4.42
C ASN A 100 -0.60 -14.19 5.01
N GLY A 101 -1.57 -14.94 4.51
CA GLY A 101 -1.88 -16.28 5.01
C GLY A 101 -0.73 -17.27 4.90
N ARG A 102 0.12 -17.17 3.86
CA ARG A 102 1.30 -18.05 3.74
C ARG A 102 2.27 -17.84 4.89
N ASP A 103 2.68 -16.60 5.15
CA ASP A 103 3.60 -16.27 6.25
C ASP A 103 2.99 -16.67 7.59
N TRP A 104 1.67 -16.48 7.74
CA TRP A 104 0.92 -16.87 8.94
C TRP A 104 0.95 -18.38 9.17
N HIS A 105 0.62 -19.16 8.16
CA HIS A 105 0.67 -20.62 8.26
C HIS A 105 2.08 -21.14 8.53
N THR A 106 3.08 -20.59 7.85
CA THR A 106 4.49 -20.94 8.09
C THR A 106 4.89 -20.69 9.53
N LEU A 107 4.53 -19.51 10.09
CA LEU A 107 4.81 -19.18 11.49
C LEU A 107 4.14 -20.17 12.45
N LEU A 108 2.86 -20.47 12.24
CA LEU A 108 2.10 -21.40 13.08
C LEU A 108 2.67 -22.82 13.03
N GLU A 109 3.12 -23.27 11.85
CA GLU A 109 3.74 -24.58 11.71
C GLU A 109 5.06 -24.67 12.44
N PHE A 110 5.95 -23.70 12.31
CA PHE A 110 7.22 -23.69 13.04
C PHE A 110 7.01 -23.57 14.53
N CYS A 111 6.12 -22.69 15.00
CA CYS A 111 5.78 -22.58 16.41
C CYS A 111 5.20 -23.92 16.94
N GLY A 112 4.33 -24.57 16.18
CA GLY A 112 3.79 -25.89 16.54
C GLY A 112 4.83 -26.99 16.57
N LEU A 113 5.80 -27.00 15.65
CA LEU A 113 6.86 -28.01 15.59
C LEU A 113 7.81 -27.89 16.79
N VAL A 114 8.27 -26.67 17.09
CA VAL A 114 9.27 -26.42 18.14
C VAL A 114 8.64 -26.24 19.53
N GLY A 115 7.33 -26.02 19.62
CA GLY A 115 6.63 -25.72 20.87
C GLY A 115 6.89 -24.29 21.33
N THR A 116 6.81 -23.32 20.43
CA THR A 116 6.87 -21.91 20.75
C THR A 116 5.46 -21.38 20.95
N LEU A 117 5.20 -20.67 22.04
CA LEU A 117 3.92 -20.05 22.32
C LEU A 117 3.73 -18.76 21.51
N ILE A 118 2.49 -18.43 21.20
CA ILE A 118 2.10 -17.12 20.67
C ILE A 118 1.32 -16.39 21.76
N VAL A 119 1.71 -15.14 22.05
CA VAL A 119 1.12 -14.32 23.10
C VAL A 119 0.64 -13.00 22.50
N ASP A 120 -0.62 -12.66 22.75
CA ASP A 120 -1.15 -11.35 22.42
C ASP A 120 -1.91 -10.75 23.63
N GLU A 121 -2.57 -9.60 23.41
CA GLU A 121 -3.34 -8.92 24.48
C GLU A 121 -4.50 -9.80 24.98
N ASP A 122 -5.08 -10.67 24.14
CA ASP A 122 -6.22 -11.54 24.50
C ASP A 122 -5.80 -12.79 25.23
N GLY A 123 -4.57 -13.31 25.02
CA GLY A 123 -4.14 -14.52 25.71
C GLY A 123 -2.84 -15.15 25.26
N VAL A 124 -2.62 -16.35 25.76
CA VAL A 124 -1.51 -17.25 25.41
C VAL A 124 -2.05 -18.42 24.61
N TYR A 125 -1.46 -18.65 23.46
CA TYR A 125 -1.86 -19.70 22.52
C TYR A 125 -0.72 -20.68 22.33
N GLU A 126 -1.07 -21.95 22.36
CA GLU A 126 -0.16 -23.07 22.07
C GLU A 126 -0.49 -23.63 20.68
N PRO A 127 0.33 -23.40 19.65
CA PRO A 127 0.02 -23.84 18.28
C PRO A 127 -0.04 -25.38 18.10
N ARG A 128 0.44 -26.15 19.06
CA ARG A 128 0.28 -27.61 19.14
C ARG A 128 -1.12 -28.05 19.54
N SER A 129 -1.80 -27.22 20.35
CA SER A 129 -3.16 -27.50 20.79
C SER A 129 -4.14 -27.29 19.64
N PRO A 130 -5.02 -28.28 19.31
CA PRO A 130 -6.00 -28.13 18.23
C PRO A 130 -6.91 -26.92 18.41
N ASN A 131 -7.36 -26.66 19.64
CA ASN A 131 -8.26 -25.55 19.94
C ASN A 131 -7.56 -24.18 19.72
N ASP A 132 -6.33 -24.03 20.21
CA ASP A 132 -5.59 -22.79 20.03
C ASP A 132 -5.18 -22.59 18.58
N ARG A 133 -4.83 -23.67 17.88
CA ARG A 133 -4.53 -23.63 16.44
C ARG A 133 -5.74 -23.18 15.63
N LEU A 134 -6.93 -23.63 15.99
CA LEU A 134 -8.20 -23.19 15.38
C LEU A 134 -8.40 -21.68 15.63
N LEU A 135 -8.26 -21.23 16.89
CA LEU A 135 -8.41 -19.82 17.24
C LEU A 135 -7.41 -18.93 16.49
N LEU A 136 -6.14 -19.34 16.43
CA LEU A 136 -5.10 -18.64 15.68
C LEU A 136 -5.41 -18.62 14.16
N GLY A 137 -5.90 -19.73 13.62
CA GLY A 137 -6.36 -19.81 12.24
C GLY A 137 -7.49 -18.81 11.95
N MET A 138 -8.49 -18.73 12.84
CA MET A 138 -9.57 -17.76 12.73
C MET A 138 -9.06 -16.30 12.83
N LYS A 139 -8.17 -15.98 13.77
CA LYS A 139 -7.56 -14.65 13.88
C LYS A 139 -6.85 -14.25 12.58
N GLY A 140 -6.09 -15.14 11.97
CA GLY A 140 -5.42 -14.89 10.69
C GLY A 140 -6.39 -14.63 9.54
N THR A 141 -7.44 -15.47 9.41
CA THR A 141 -8.44 -15.32 8.34
C THR A 141 -9.32 -14.08 8.53
N MET A 142 -9.67 -13.73 9.75
CA MET A 142 -10.43 -12.49 10.05
C MET A 142 -9.66 -11.25 9.63
N SER A 143 -8.37 -11.18 9.93
CA SER A 143 -7.53 -10.05 9.51
C SER A 143 -7.44 -9.91 7.99
N GLU A 144 -7.32 -11.01 7.25
CA GLU A 144 -7.36 -10.99 5.78
C GLU A 144 -8.73 -10.53 5.24
N MET A 145 -9.80 -11.02 5.86
CA MET A 145 -11.17 -10.63 5.49
C MET A 145 -11.41 -9.14 5.73
N GLU A 146 -11.00 -8.59 6.87
CA GLU A 146 -11.11 -7.16 7.18
C GLU A 146 -10.37 -6.29 6.14
N LEU A 147 -9.15 -6.67 5.78
CA LEU A 147 -8.38 -6.00 4.72
C LEU A 147 -9.08 -6.09 3.37
N SER A 148 -9.70 -7.23 3.05
CA SER A 148 -10.44 -7.43 1.81
C SER A 148 -11.69 -6.54 1.76
N ILE A 149 -12.47 -6.52 2.83
CA ILE A 149 -13.65 -5.66 2.97
C ILE A 149 -13.27 -4.18 2.88
N PHE A 150 -12.18 -3.77 3.56
CA PHE A 150 -11.68 -2.40 3.47
C PHE A 150 -11.31 -2.00 2.04
N ARG A 151 -10.59 -2.87 1.32
CA ARG A 151 -10.24 -2.65 -0.09
C ARG A 151 -11.47 -2.55 -0.99
N GLN A 152 -12.43 -3.43 -0.77
CA GLN A 152 -13.69 -3.43 -1.52
C GLN A 152 -14.46 -2.12 -1.29
N ARG A 153 -14.63 -1.71 -0.03
CA ARG A 153 -15.31 -0.45 0.33
C ARG A 153 -14.58 0.77 -0.24
N SER A 154 -13.24 0.80 -0.15
CA SER A 154 -12.43 1.89 -0.72
C SER A 154 -12.58 1.96 -2.24
N THR A 155 -12.56 0.81 -2.92
CA THR A 155 -12.75 0.74 -4.37
C THR A 155 -14.16 1.22 -4.77
N GLU A 156 -15.18 0.80 -4.03
CA GLU A 156 -16.55 1.23 -4.29
C GLU A 156 -16.75 2.73 -4.03
N ALA A 157 -16.17 3.27 -2.96
CA ALA A 157 -16.19 4.71 -2.69
C ALA A 157 -15.52 5.52 -3.81
N ILE A 158 -14.40 5.04 -4.36
CA ILE A 158 -13.73 5.65 -5.52
C ILE A 158 -14.64 5.62 -6.75
N LYS A 159 -15.30 4.49 -7.03
CA LYS A 159 -16.24 4.37 -8.16
C LYS A 159 -17.45 5.31 -7.98
N GLN A 160 -17.97 5.41 -6.77
CA GLN A 160 -19.08 6.32 -6.45
C GLN A 160 -18.70 7.78 -6.68
N LYS A 161 -17.54 8.23 -6.19
CA LYS A 161 -16.99 9.56 -6.46
C LYS A 161 -16.80 9.80 -7.96
N ALA A 162 -16.30 8.78 -8.68
CA ALA A 162 -16.13 8.88 -10.12
C ALA A 162 -17.47 9.02 -10.86
N ARG A 163 -18.53 8.28 -10.47
CA ARG A 163 -19.89 8.40 -11.04
C ARG A 163 -20.49 9.78 -10.84
N ARG A 164 -20.20 10.45 -9.71
CA ARG A 164 -20.63 11.82 -9.44
C ARG A 164 -19.74 12.88 -10.06
N GLY A 165 -18.64 12.49 -10.75
CA GLY A 165 -17.68 13.44 -11.32
C GLY A 165 -16.75 14.10 -10.30
N GLU A 166 -16.79 13.70 -9.04
CA GLU A 166 -16.04 14.30 -7.93
C GLU A 166 -14.60 13.77 -7.82
N LEU A 167 -14.24 12.73 -8.56
CA LEU A 167 -12.91 12.13 -8.48
C LEU A 167 -11.92 12.82 -9.41
N ILE A 168 -11.38 13.93 -8.99
CA ILE A 168 -10.37 14.69 -9.72
C ILE A 168 -8.99 14.27 -9.20
N ARG A 169 -8.29 13.41 -9.95
CA ARG A 169 -6.91 12.97 -9.62
C ARG A 169 -5.85 13.85 -10.29
N THR A 170 -6.04 14.15 -11.55
CA THR A 170 -5.15 14.99 -12.35
C THR A 170 -5.99 15.85 -13.24
N VAL A 171 -5.59 17.09 -13.39
CA VAL A 171 -6.26 18.05 -14.28
C VAL A 171 -5.56 18.05 -15.63
N ALA A 172 -6.32 18.13 -16.70
CA ALA A 172 -5.78 18.22 -18.06
C ALA A 172 -5.07 19.56 -18.26
N VAL A 173 -4.06 19.60 -19.12
CA VAL A 173 -3.35 20.84 -19.48
C VAL A 173 -4.38 21.87 -19.97
N GLY A 174 -4.24 23.12 -19.55
CA GLY A 174 -5.20 24.20 -19.89
C GLY A 174 -6.42 24.28 -18.94
N TYR A 175 -6.41 23.47 -17.89
CA TYR A 175 -7.38 23.56 -16.80
C TYR A 175 -6.66 23.60 -15.45
N LEU A 176 -7.30 24.23 -14.47
CA LEU A 176 -6.84 24.33 -13.07
C LEU A 176 -7.93 23.75 -12.17
N LYS A 177 -7.49 23.19 -11.06
CA LYS A 177 -8.37 22.81 -9.97
C LYS A 177 -8.42 23.97 -8.97
N THR A 178 -9.61 24.51 -8.74
CA THR A 178 -9.85 25.54 -7.74
C THR A 178 -9.91 24.95 -6.31
N ASP A 179 -9.81 25.82 -5.31
CA ASP A 179 -9.92 25.43 -3.88
C ASP A 179 -11.28 24.81 -3.55
N ASP A 180 -12.31 25.15 -4.32
CA ASP A 180 -13.69 24.59 -4.22
C ASP A 180 -13.85 23.22 -4.92
N ASP A 181 -12.75 22.56 -5.28
CA ASP A 181 -12.75 21.27 -6.00
C ASP A 181 -13.39 21.34 -7.41
N ARG A 182 -13.51 22.53 -8.01
CA ARG A 182 -13.98 22.69 -9.39
C ARG A 182 -12.84 22.68 -10.40
N ILE A 183 -13.17 22.34 -11.63
CA ILE A 183 -12.22 22.44 -12.75
C ILE A 183 -12.60 23.66 -13.58
N GLU A 184 -11.68 24.60 -13.68
CA GLU A 184 -11.84 25.80 -14.48
C GLU A 184 -10.75 25.88 -15.54
N LYS A 185 -10.98 26.64 -16.62
CA LYS A 185 -9.94 26.88 -17.62
C LYS A 185 -8.81 27.70 -17.00
N ASP A 186 -7.58 27.38 -17.40
CA ASP A 186 -6.42 28.16 -17.00
C ASP A 186 -6.61 29.63 -17.38
N ALA A 187 -6.34 30.55 -16.47
CA ALA A 187 -6.46 31.99 -16.69
C ALA A 187 -5.41 32.52 -17.68
N ASP A 188 -4.29 31.82 -17.87
CA ASP A 188 -3.25 32.23 -18.82
C ASP A 188 -3.74 32.01 -20.27
N ARG A 189 -4.02 33.12 -20.97
CA ARG A 189 -4.45 33.10 -22.36
C ARG A 189 -3.47 32.38 -23.28
N ARG A 190 -2.16 32.46 -23.02
CA ARG A 190 -1.15 31.77 -23.84
C ARG A 190 -1.36 30.27 -23.81
N VAL A 191 -1.75 29.72 -22.64
CA VAL A 191 -2.07 28.31 -22.49
C VAL A 191 -3.33 27.97 -23.29
N GLN A 192 -4.39 28.76 -23.15
CA GLN A 192 -5.64 28.55 -23.88
C GLN A 192 -5.43 28.65 -25.41
N ASP A 193 -4.71 29.65 -25.87
CA ASP A 193 -4.44 29.89 -27.31
C ASP A 193 -3.57 28.75 -27.90
N SER A 194 -2.57 28.29 -27.16
CA SER A 194 -1.74 27.15 -27.59
C SER A 194 -2.53 25.86 -27.71
N MET A 195 -3.46 25.63 -26.78
CA MET A 195 -4.34 24.46 -26.84
C MET A 195 -5.34 24.58 -28.01
N ALA A 196 -5.98 25.73 -28.18
CA ALA A 196 -6.87 26.00 -29.30
C ALA A 196 -6.18 25.82 -30.65
N LEU A 197 -4.96 26.32 -30.78
CA LEU A 197 -4.13 26.19 -31.98
C LEU A 197 -3.87 24.71 -32.33
N ALA A 198 -3.60 23.87 -31.32
CA ALA A 198 -3.36 22.45 -31.54
C ALA A 198 -4.60 21.74 -32.13
N PHE A 199 -5.80 22.05 -31.63
CA PHE A 199 -7.06 21.52 -32.15
C PHE A 199 -7.37 22.04 -33.55
N HIS A 200 -7.23 23.35 -33.76
CA HIS A 200 -7.49 23.97 -35.06
C HIS A 200 -6.56 23.43 -36.16
N LYS A 201 -5.28 23.30 -35.86
CA LYS A 201 -4.33 22.68 -36.82
C LYS A 201 -4.59 21.20 -37.07
N PHE A 202 -5.12 20.48 -36.09
CA PHE A 202 -5.56 19.11 -36.33
C PHE A 202 -6.80 19.05 -37.24
N GLU A 203 -7.72 19.98 -37.11
CA GLU A 203 -8.88 20.10 -38.00
C GLU A 203 -8.48 20.39 -39.45
N GLU A 204 -7.45 21.23 -39.67
CA GLU A 204 -6.92 21.53 -41.00
C GLU A 204 -6.15 20.33 -41.61
N LEU A 205 -5.23 19.72 -40.82
CA LEU A 205 -4.26 18.75 -41.33
C LEU A 205 -4.71 17.30 -41.19
N GLN A 206 -5.74 17.01 -40.39
CA GLN A 206 -6.33 15.69 -40.14
C GLN A 206 -5.32 14.60 -39.72
N SER A 207 -4.13 15.01 -39.26
CA SER A 207 -3.05 14.10 -38.88
C SER A 207 -2.23 14.64 -37.72
N VAL A 208 -2.19 13.91 -36.62
CA VAL A 208 -1.38 14.25 -35.42
C VAL A 208 0.10 14.41 -35.79
N ARG A 209 0.60 13.58 -36.73
CA ARG A 209 1.99 13.64 -37.17
C ARG A 209 2.28 14.92 -37.95
N GLN A 210 1.38 15.32 -38.82
CA GLN A 210 1.53 16.56 -39.61
C GLN A 210 1.47 17.79 -38.69
N VAL A 211 0.55 17.81 -37.73
CA VAL A 211 0.48 18.87 -36.71
C VAL A 211 1.77 18.94 -35.91
N LEU A 212 2.33 17.82 -35.50
CA LEU A 212 3.61 17.78 -34.80
C LEU A 212 4.77 18.37 -35.63
N VAL A 213 4.86 17.96 -36.89
CA VAL A 213 5.91 18.46 -37.79
C VAL A 213 5.75 19.96 -38.00
N TRP A 214 4.52 20.44 -38.25
CA TRP A 214 4.22 21.85 -38.40
C TRP A 214 4.59 22.64 -37.14
N MET A 215 4.14 22.22 -35.95
CA MET A 215 4.44 22.91 -34.69
C MET A 215 5.95 22.99 -34.44
N ARG A 216 6.69 21.94 -34.74
CA ARG A 216 8.17 21.96 -34.59
C ARG A 216 8.85 22.88 -35.57
N ARG A 217 8.37 22.94 -36.80
CA ARG A 217 8.89 23.86 -37.82
C ARG A 217 8.67 25.32 -37.43
N GLU A 218 7.50 25.64 -36.91
CA GLU A 218 7.14 26.98 -36.43
C GLU A 218 7.66 27.26 -35.01
N GLN A 219 8.43 26.34 -34.42
CA GLN A 219 9.00 26.46 -33.05
C GLN A 219 7.95 26.71 -31.96
N ILE A 220 6.73 26.23 -32.14
CA ILE A 220 5.63 26.38 -31.21
C ILE A 220 5.82 25.40 -30.04
N LEU A 221 5.81 25.95 -28.82
CA LEU A 221 5.89 25.16 -27.60
C LEU A 221 4.48 24.82 -27.10
N LEU A 222 4.37 23.63 -26.46
CA LEU A 222 3.15 23.23 -25.79
C LEU A 222 3.32 23.32 -24.27
N PRO A 223 2.27 23.76 -23.54
CA PRO A 223 2.29 23.76 -22.09
C PRO A 223 2.26 22.32 -21.57
N ALA A 224 3.05 22.04 -20.57
CA ALA A 224 3.10 20.78 -19.84
C ALA A 224 2.95 21.05 -18.35
N VAL A 225 2.07 20.31 -17.71
CA VAL A 225 1.89 20.38 -16.25
C VAL A 225 3.03 19.62 -15.57
N VAL A 226 3.71 20.27 -14.66
CA VAL A 226 4.74 19.69 -13.81
C VAL A 226 4.34 19.90 -12.35
N TYR A 227 4.58 18.90 -11.54
CA TYR A 227 4.35 18.95 -10.10
C TYR A 227 5.69 19.01 -9.38
N SER A 228 5.94 20.10 -8.67
CA SER A 228 7.09 20.27 -7.80
C SER A 228 6.59 20.67 -6.41
N ASP A 229 7.04 19.97 -5.36
CA ASP A 229 6.68 20.22 -3.96
C ASP A 229 5.17 20.34 -3.69
N GLY A 230 4.39 19.50 -4.40
CA GLY A 230 2.93 19.47 -4.27
C GLY A 230 2.20 20.62 -4.98
N ARG A 231 2.92 21.52 -5.66
CA ARG A 231 2.34 22.62 -6.44
C ARG A 231 2.38 22.29 -7.92
N GLN A 232 1.32 22.65 -8.61
CA GLN A 232 1.21 22.56 -10.06
C GLN A 232 1.87 23.80 -10.70
N SER A 233 2.75 23.57 -11.67
CA SER A 233 3.33 24.61 -12.51
C SER A 233 3.26 24.23 -13.97
N ILE A 234 3.33 25.22 -14.86
CA ILE A 234 3.34 25.04 -16.31
C ILE A 234 4.75 25.25 -16.84
N GLU A 235 5.28 24.26 -17.52
CA GLU A 235 6.49 24.35 -18.32
C GLU A 235 6.18 24.29 -19.81
N TRP A 236 6.83 25.15 -20.60
CA TRP A 236 6.69 25.16 -22.05
C TRP A 236 7.71 24.22 -22.67
N LYS A 237 7.25 23.21 -23.38
CA LYS A 237 8.10 22.17 -23.95
C LYS A 237 7.86 22.00 -25.45
N SER A 238 8.92 21.64 -26.18
CA SER A 238 8.78 21.23 -27.57
C SER A 238 7.81 20.06 -27.69
N PRO A 239 6.83 20.12 -28.61
CA PRO A 239 5.82 19.07 -28.74
C PRO A 239 6.44 17.73 -29.09
N VAL A 240 5.94 16.66 -28.46
CA VAL A 240 6.20 15.27 -28.80
C VAL A 240 4.91 14.59 -29.23
N TYR A 241 5.00 13.58 -30.09
CA TYR A 241 3.82 12.88 -30.60
C TYR A 241 2.86 12.41 -29.50
N ARG A 242 3.42 11.83 -28.46
CA ARG A 242 2.63 11.31 -27.33
C ARG A 242 1.83 12.38 -26.60
N SER A 243 2.41 13.55 -26.34
CA SER A 243 1.71 14.65 -25.65
C SER A 243 0.61 15.24 -26.53
N LEU A 244 0.91 15.48 -27.81
CA LEU A 244 -0.07 16.01 -28.77
C LEU A 244 -1.22 15.02 -28.99
N HIS A 245 -0.93 13.75 -29.20
CA HIS A 245 -1.96 12.70 -29.30
C HIS A 245 -2.81 12.63 -28.02
N HIS A 246 -2.19 12.73 -26.84
CA HIS A 246 -2.91 12.70 -25.57
C HIS A 246 -3.85 13.90 -25.41
N ILE A 247 -3.44 15.09 -25.85
CA ILE A 247 -4.27 16.30 -25.87
C ILE A 247 -5.47 16.08 -26.79
N LEU A 248 -5.24 15.75 -28.04
CA LEU A 248 -6.28 15.62 -29.08
C LEU A 248 -7.27 14.47 -28.82
N THR A 249 -6.90 13.46 -28.03
CA THR A 249 -7.77 12.32 -27.70
C THR A 249 -8.35 12.35 -26.29
N ASN A 250 -8.09 13.41 -25.52
CA ASN A 250 -8.59 13.51 -24.17
C ASN A 250 -10.03 14.04 -24.14
N PRO A 251 -11.01 13.25 -23.66
CA PRO A 251 -12.41 13.63 -23.64
C PRO A 251 -12.72 14.88 -22.79
N VAL A 252 -11.82 15.27 -21.89
CA VAL A 252 -12.00 16.49 -21.07
C VAL A 252 -12.16 17.72 -21.95
N TYR A 253 -11.43 17.80 -23.09
CA TYR A 253 -11.54 18.94 -24.01
C TYR A 253 -12.86 18.97 -24.80
N ALA A 254 -13.57 17.83 -24.83
CA ALA A 254 -14.94 17.76 -25.35
C ALA A 254 -16.01 17.93 -24.25
N GLY A 255 -15.60 18.36 -23.04
CA GLY A 255 -16.51 18.54 -21.90
C GLY A 255 -16.95 17.23 -21.23
N ALA A 256 -16.30 16.10 -21.55
CA ALA A 256 -16.68 14.80 -20.99
C ALA A 256 -15.74 14.36 -19.86
N TYR A 257 -16.31 13.97 -18.73
CA TYR A 257 -15.59 13.29 -17.67
C TYR A 257 -15.45 11.80 -18.00
N ALA A 258 -14.23 11.27 -17.94
CA ALA A 258 -13.98 9.85 -18.20
C ALA A 258 -13.13 9.22 -17.10
N PHE A 259 -13.68 8.18 -16.48
CA PHE A 259 -13.03 7.37 -15.48
C PHE A 259 -12.87 5.92 -15.97
N GLY A 260 -11.74 5.29 -15.62
CA GLY A 260 -11.54 3.87 -15.93
C GLY A 260 -11.18 3.54 -17.38
N ARG A 261 -10.79 4.52 -18.20
CA ARG A 261 -10.37 4.31 -19.61
C ARG A 261 -9.20 3.33 -19.77
N ARG A 262 -8.41 3.16 -18.74
CA ARG A 262 -7.28 2.22 -18.73
C ARG A 262 -7.41 1.35 -17.49
N SER A 263 -7.69 0.08 -17.68
CA SER A 263 -7.56 -0.92 -16.64
C SER A 263 -6.11 -1.43 -16.63
N ALA A 264 -5.57 -1.67 -15.45
CA ALA A 264 -4.25 -2.26 -15.29
C ALA A 264 -4.40 -3.64 -14.63
N ARG A 265 -3.85 -4.67 -15.26
CA ARG A 265 -3.68 -5.97 -14.62
C ARG A 265 -2.33 -6.02 -13.94
N VAL A 266 -2.32 -6.52 -12.71
CA VAL A 266 -1.08 -6.76 -12.00
C VAL A 266 -0.61 -8.16 -12.33
N LYS A 267 0.54 -8.28 -12.99
CA LYS A 267 1.27 -9.54 -13.15
C LYS A 267 2.41 -9.60 -12.15
N ILE A 268 2.66 -10.80 -11.65
CA ILE A 268 3.86 -11.08 -10.85
C ILE A 268 4.87 -11.74 -11.76
N GLU A 269 5.94 -11.05 -12.07
CA GLU A 269 7.07 -11.57 -12.87
C GLU A 269 8.33 -11.51 -12.01
N ASN A 270 9.00 -12.64 -11.84
CA ASN A 270 10.22 -12.78 -11.02
C ASN A 270 10.05 -12.23 -9.59
N GLY A 271 8.89 -12.53 -8.94
CA GLY A 271 8.59 -12.06 -7.58
C GLY A 271 8.25 -10.57 -7.45
N ARG A 272 8.25 -9.81 -8.56
CA ARG A 272 7.92 -8.38 -8.57
C ARG A 272 6.56 -8.12 -9.22
N LYS A 273 5.77 -7.27 -8.57
CA LYS A 273 4.51 -6.78 -9.15
C LYS A 273 4.82 -5.85 -10.32
N ARG A 274 4.37 -6.22 -11.54
CA ARG A 274 4.35 -5.33 -12.70
C ARG A 274 2.91 -5.00 -13.06
N SER A 275 2.64 -3.70 -13.21
CA SER A 275 1.36 -3.23 -13.73
C SER A 275 1.45 -3.19 -15.26
N GLN A 276 0.63 -3.97 -15.94
CA GLN A 276 0.50 -3.95 -17.39
C GLN A 276 -0.88 -3.39 -17.75
N PRO A 277 -0.99 -2.58 -18.83
CA PRO A 277 -2.29 -2.19 -19.35
C PRO A 277 -3.10 -3.45 -19.69
N ALA A 278 -4.34 -3.54 -19.22
CA ALA A 278 -5.22 -4.59 -19.70
C ALA A 278 -5.66 -4.24 -21.12
N SER A 279 -5.68 -5.21 -22.03
CA SER A 279 -6.25 -5.03 -23.36
C SER A 279 -7.75 -4.72 -23.22
N GLN A 280 -8.28 -3.86 -24.09
CA GLN A 280 -9.69 -3.44 -24.07
C GLN A 280 -10.68 -4.53 -24.53
N LEU A 281 -10.23 -5.78 -24.62
CA LEU A 281 -11.04 -6.92 -25.07
C LEU A 281 -11.19 -7.90 -23.91
N GLU A 282 -12.05 -7.54 -22.95
CA GLU A 282 -12.80 -8.48 -22.11
C GLU A 282 -13.83 -7.68 -21.29
#